data_096288b24cb599badebb144f96ac9992
#
_entry.id   096288b24cb599badebb144f96ac9992
#
_cell.length_a   1.000
_cell.length_b   1.000
_cell.length_c   1.000
_cell.angle_alpha   90.00
_cell.angle_beta   90.00
_cell.angle_gamma   90.00
#
_symmetry.space_group_name_H-M   'P 1'
#
loop_
_entity.id
_entity.type
_entity.pdbx_description
1 polymer ?
#
loop_
_entity_poly.entity_id
_entity_poly.type
_entity_poly.pdbx_seq_one_letter_code
_entity_poly.pdbx_strand_id
1 'polypeptide(L)'
;DIIDCGFGVNNNNYKYIKDGKERVKKRYVDFNQGLDARILYKHPEKMELLSRLAVKPLRIAFDHADDDFVKIYTQCMWLAAQNNIKELSNYILFNYEDEPSDLYKRLETNVKLNLEFENAGYNTRIWSFPMRYSPIFGEHTKSRKYKGEKWTRKELRAIQCILNATHGVVGPKYSFFKKAFGESIEEFNKLLWMPEKYIIYRNENIQNGNTSRWNELFSQLDKNSLNEFKALIGDNVFIGKRSNNKLIAELLSHYI
;
A
#
# COMPACT_ATOMS: atom_id res chain seq x y z
N ASP A 1 -14.11 7.10 31.62
CA ASP A 1 -13.20 7.06 30.46
C ASP A 1 -13.86 6.39 29.26
N ILE A 2 -13.12 6.00 28.23
CA ILE A 2 -13.65 5.41 26.97
C ILE A 2 -14.42 4.11 27.24
N ILE A 3 -13.96 3.25 28.16
CA ILE A 3 -14.63 1.99 28.54
C ILE A 3 -15.97 2.30 29.22
N ASP A 4 -15.99 3.24 30.14
CA ASP A 4 -17.20 3.65 30.87
C ASP A 4 -18.23 4.28 29.92
N CYS A 5 -17.78 4.91 28.84
CA CYS A 5 -18.63 5.41 27.77
C CYS A 5 -19.20 4.29 26.84
N GLY A 6 -18.97 3.02 27.17
CA GLY A 6 -19.51 1.87 26.43
C GLY A 6 -18.71 1.52 25.17
N PHE A 7 -17.38 1.63 25.23
CA PHE A 7 -16.45 1.22 24.15
C PHE A 7 -15.44 0.16 24.63
N GLY A 8 -15.73 -0.55 25.72
CA GLY A 8 -14.96 -1.72 26.11
C GLY A 8 -15.32 -2.94 25.26
N VAL A 9 -14.39 -3.89 25.12
CA VAL A 9 -14.59 -5.14 24.32
C VAL A 9 -15.87 -5.87 24.71
N ASN A 10 -16.20 -5.90 26.01
CA ASN A 10 -17.38 -6.58 26.54
C ASN A 10 -18.58 -5.63 26.79
N ASN A 11 -18.43 -4.34 26.51
CA ASN A 11 -19.44 -3.31 26.77
C ASN A 11 -19.53 -2.32 25.61
N ASN A 12 -19.72 -2.82 24.38
CA ASN A 12 -19.80 -1.98 23.19
C ASN A 12 -21.13 -2.08 22.45
N ASN A 13 -22.13 -2.71 23.04
CA ASN A 13 -23.45 -2.80 22.46
C ASN A 13 -24.21 -1.48 22.65
N TYR A 14 -24.83 -1.00 21.57
CA TYR A 14 -25.67 0.18 21.57
C TYR A 14 -27.07 -0.19 21.08
N LYS A 15 -28.08 0.10 21.90
CA LYS A 15 -29.49 -0.11 21.57
C LYS A 15 -30.07 1.14 20.95
N TYR A 16 -30.86 0.99 19.89
CA TYR A 16 -31.57 2.09 19.22
C TYR A 16 -32.90 1.60 18.65
N ILE A 17 -33.84 2.53 18.44
CA ILE A 17 -35.13 2.22 17.83
C ILE A 17 -35.06 2.59 16.34
N LYS A 18 -35.42 1.64 15.49
CA LYS A 18 -35.60 1.86 14.04
C LYS A 18 -36.87 1.16 13.59
N ASP A 19 -37.75 1.91 12.90
CA ASP A 19 -39.06 1.42 12.43
C ASP A 19 -39.92 0.81 13.57
N GLY A 20 -39.89 1.45 14.76
CA GLY A 20 -40.62 1.01 15.95
C GLY A 20 -40.07 -0.25 16.63
N LYS A 21 -38.94 -0.81 16.17
CA LYS A 21 -38.30 -2.01 16.73
C LYS A 21 -36.97 -1.68 17.39
N GLU A 22 -36.75 -2.23 18.58
CA GLU A 22 -35.43 -2.17 19.22
C GLU A 22 -34.42 -2.99 18.43
N ARG A 23 -33.27 -2.39 18.17
CA ARG A 23 -32.13 -3.01 17.48
C ARG A 23 -30.86 -2.80 18.30
N VAL A 24 -29.91 -3.71 18.14
CA VAL A 24 -28.60 -3.64 18.78
C VAL A 24 -27.53 -3.48 17.70
N LYS A 25 -26.60 -2.56 17.92
CA LYS A 25 -25.42 -2.33 17.08
C LYS A 25 -24.17 -2.27 17.96
N LYS A 26 -23.06 -2.83 17.47
CA LYS A 26 -21.75 -2.66 18.13
C LYS A 26 -21.14 -1.32 17.77
N ARG A 27 -20.53 -0.67 18.76
CA ARG A 27 -19.72 0.53 18.60
C ARG A 27 -18.24 0.16 18.69
N TYR A 28 -17.42 0.93 17.98
CA TYR A 28 -15.99 0.72 17.95
C TYR A 28 -15.25 2.04 18.07
N VAL A 29 -14.04 1.99 18.61
CA VAL A 29 -13.08 3.10 18.61
C VAL A 29 -12.20 2.96 17.37
N ASP A 30 -11.99 4.05 16.64
CA ASP A 30 -11.02 4.14 15.55
C ASP A 30 -10.09 5.33 15.82
N PHE A 31 -8.81 5.06 16.04
CA PHE A 31 -7.75 6.07 16.10
C PHE A 31 -7.31 6.43 14.69
N ASN A 32 -8.13 7.15 13.99
CA ASN A 32 -8.09 7.35 12.53
C ASN A 32 -6.73 7.78 11.95
N GLN A 33 -5.93 8.56 12.71
CA GLN A 33 -4.60 8.98 12.27
C GLN A 33 -3.52 7.90 12.47
N GLY A 34 -3.83 6.84 13.19
CA GLY A 34 -2.88 5.81 13.60
C GLY A 34 -2.07 6.21 14.83
N LEU A 35 -1.64 5.20 15.57
CA LEU A 35 -0.76 5.35 16.73
C LEU A 35 0.71 5.26 16.29
N ASP A 36 1.57 6.00 16.96
CA ASP A 36 3.01 5.94 16.71
C ASP A 36 3.59 4.63 17.26
N ALA A 37 4.16 3.83 16.39
CA ALA A 37 4.79 2.55 16.74
C ALA A 37 5.92 2.72 17.78
N ARG A 38 6.68 3.83 17.74
CA ARG A 38 7.78 4.09 18.68
C ARG A 38 7.28 4.30 20.10
N ILE A 39 6.10 4.89 20.27
CA ILE A 39 5.47 5.06 21.58
C ILE A 39 4.99 3.71 22.11
N LEU A 40 4.35 2.91 21.28
CA LEU A 40 3.87 1.58 21.67
C LEU A 40 5.03 0.62 21.97
N TYR A 41 6.14 0.74 21.23
CA TYR A 41 7.35 -0.03 21.48
C TYR A 41 8.00 0.29 22.83
N LYS A 42 8.08 1.58 23.18
CA LYS A 42 8.62 2.04 24.47
C LYS A 42 7.69 1.72 25.65
N HIS A 43 6.40 1.58 25.41
CA HIS A 43 5.36 1.40 26.40
C HIS A 43 4.44 0.22 26.03
N PRO A 44 4.97 -1.02 26.06
CA PRO A 44 4.22 -2.21 25.62
C PRO A 44 2.95 -2.45 26.46
N GLU A 45 2.91 -2.01 27.71
CA GLU A 45 1.73 -2.07 28.58
C GLU A 45 0.51 -1.33 28.01
N LYS A 46 0.73 -0.35 27.14
CA LYS A 46 -0.36 0.36 26.44
C LYS A 46 -1.12 -0.55 25.47
N MET A 47 -0.45 -1.56 24.90
CA MET A 47 -1.12 -2.51 24.02
C MET A 47 -2.15 -3.36 24.76
N GLU A 48 -1.85 -3.75 26.00
CA GLU A 48 -2.83 -4.43 26.85
C GLU A 48 -4.04 -3.53 27.15
N LEU A 49 -3.81 -2.24 27.42
CA LEU A 49 -4.92 -1.29 27.61
C LEU A 49 -5.76 -1.12 26.36
N LEU A 50 -5.12 -1.04 25.18
CA LEU A 50 -5.81 -0.95 23.88
C LEU A 50 -6.64 -2.20 23.61
N SER A 51 -6.17 -3.39 24.00
CA SER A 51 -6.91 -4.65 23.82
C SER A 51 -8.20 -4.74 24.65
N ARG A 52 -8.33 -3.94 25.70
CA ARG A 52 -9.58 -3.83 26.50
C ARG A 52 -10.63 -2.93 25.84
N LEU A 53 -10.23 -2.10 24.87
CA LEU A 53 -11.13 -1.26 24.10
C LEU A 53 -11.67 -2.03 22.89
N ALA A 54 -12.90 -1.73 22.49
CA ALA A 54 -13.48 -2.22 21.25
C ALA A 54 -12.89 -1.45 20.05
N VAL A 55 -11.57 -1.55 19.86
CA VAL A 55 -10.87 -0.91 18.73
C VAL A 55 -11.06 -1.72 17.47
N LYS A 56 -11.47 -1.04 16.38
CA LYS A 56 -11.68 -1.72 15.09
C LYS A 56 -11.63 -0.74 13.92
N PRO A 57 -10.57 -0.77 13.11
CA PRO A 57 -9.29 -1.46 13.34
C PRO A 57 -8.38 -0.71 14.32
N LEU A 58 -7.39 -1.40 14.90
CA LEU A 58 -6.26 -0.71 15.50
C LEU A 58 -5.32 -0.23 14.41
N ARG A 59 -5.14 1.08 14.32
CA ARG A 59 -4.26 1.69 13.32
C ARG A 59 -2.90 2.02 13.94
N ILE A 60 -1.83 1.55 13.31
CA ILE A 60 -0.45 1.87 13.68
C ILE A 60 0.23 2.46 12.45
N ALA A 61 0.82 3.66 12.60
CA ALA A 61 1.46 4.36 11.50
C ALA A 61 2.71 3.62 11.00
N PHE A 62 2.89 3.56 9.67
CA PHE A 62 4.04 2.94 9.01
C PHE A 62 4.62 3.89 7.97
N ASP A 63 5.25 4.97 8.45
CA ASP A 63 5.67 6.10 7.63
C ASP A 63 7.10 5.98 7.08
N HIS A 64 7.95 5.15 7.70
CA HIS A 64 9.35 4.97 7.35
C HIS A 64 9.65 3.55 6.89
N ALA A 65 10.62 3.39 6.00
CA ALA A 65 11.07 2.11 5.44
C ALA A 65 12.50 1.72 5.90
N ASP A 66 13.11 2.50 6.81
CA ASP A 66 14.40 2.15 7.39
C ASP A 66 14.28 0.91 8.31
N ASP A 67 15.36 0.13 8.35
CA ASP A 67 15.36 -1.17 9.01
C ASP A 67 15.05 -1.09 10.51
N ASP A 68 15.44 -0.02 11.19
CA ASP A 68 15.21 0.13 12.62
C ASP A 68 13.72 0.44 12.90
N PHE A 69 13.10 1.29 12.08
CA PHE A 69 11.67 1.54 12.21
C PHE A 69 10.84 0.31 11.84
N VAL A 70 11.24 -0.43 10.79
CA VAL A 70 10.58 -1.69 10.41
C VAL A 70 10.60 -2.70 11.55
N LYS A 71 11.72 -2.85 12.28
CA LYS A 71 11.81 -3.71 13.48
C LYS A 71 10.83 -3.27 14.58
N ILE A 72 10.82 -1.98 14.91
CA ILE A 72 9.92 -1.40 15.92
C ILE A 72 8.46 -1.66 15.53
N TYR A 73 8.10 -1.36 14.28
CA TYR A 73 6.77 -1.57 13.75
C TYR A 73 6.35 -3.05 13.83
N THR A 74 7.21 -3.95 13.35
CA THR A 74 6.98 -5.41 13.37
C THR A 74 6.72 -5.91 14.80
N GLN A 75 7.51 -5.47 15.76
CA GLN A 75 7.32 -5.85 17.17
C GLN A 75 6.00 -5.34 17.73
N CYS A 76 5.59 -4.12 17.38
CA CYS A 76 4.27 -3.59 17.77
C CYS A 76 3.12 -4.41 17.16
N MET A 77 3.25 -4.86 15.91
CA MET A 77 2.24 -5.69 15.26
C MET A 77 2.14 -7.08 15.92
N TRP A 78 3.26 -7.68 16.29
CA TRP A 78 3.29 -8.92 17.06
C TRP A 78 2.68 -8.75 18.45
N LEU A 79 3.00 -7.65 19.13
CA LEU A 79 2.43 -7.36 20.44
C LEU A 79 0.90 -7.21 20.36
N ALA A 80 0.38 -6.59 19.29
CA ALA A 80 -1.07 -6.49 19.07
C ALA A 80 -1.71 -7.88 18.85
N ALA A 81 -1.07 -8.76 18.06
CA ALA A 81 -1.54 -10.13 17.85
C ALA A 81 -1.56 -10.94 19.14
N GLN A 82 -0.51 -10.85 19.96
CA GLN A 82 -0.40 -11.50 21.27
C GLN A 82 -1.47 -11.01 22.26
N ASN A 83 -1.91 -9.77 22.12
CA ASN A 83 -3.03 -9.19 22.90
C ASN A 83 -4.41 -9.43 22.26
N ASN A 84 -4.53 -10.36 21.31
CA ASN A 84 -5.79 -10.74 20.64
C ASN A 84 -6.49 -9.61 19.87
N ILE A 85 -5.78 -8.59 19.44
CA ILE A 85 -6.32 -7.56 18.55
C ILE A 85 -6.40 -8.12 17.13
N LYS A 86 -7.62 -8.32 16.64
CA LYS A 86 -7.87 -9.08 15.40
C LYS A 86 -7.72 -8.27 14.12
N GLU A 87 -8.05 -6.99 14.17
CA GLU A 87 -8.05 -6.13 12.97
C GLU A 87 -7.06 -4.99 13.17
N LEU A 88 -5.99 -5.05 12.40
CA LEU A 88 -4.95 -4.03 12.32
C LEU A 88 -5.02 -3.32 10.98
N SER A 89 -4.64 -2.07 10.94
CA SER A 89 -4.48 -1.36 9.68
C SER A 89 -3.43 -0.27 9.77
N ASN A 90 -3.03 0.23 8.60
CA ASN A 90 -2.17 1.40 8.48
C ASN A 90 -2.47 2.18 7.19
N TYR A 91 -2.13 3.44 7.23
CA TYR A 91 -1.94 4.24 6.02
C TYR A 91 -0.46 4.18 5.66
N ILE A 92 -0.14 3.85 4.42
CA ILE A 92 1.22 3.85 3.89
C ILE A 92 1.34 5.03 2.94
N LEU A 93 1.93 6.10 3.44
CA LEU A 93 2.14 7.32 2.68
C LEU A 93 3.26 7.10 1.65
N PHE A 94 3.04 7.45 0.39
CA PHE A 94 4.03 7.38 -0.68
C PHE A 94 4.05 8.69 -1.49
N ASN A 95 5.08 8.92 -2.29
CA ASN A 95 5.28 10.14 -3.07
C ASN A 95 5.71 11.34 -2.20
N TYR A 96 6.51 11.09 -1.16
CA TYR A 96 7.12 12.12 -0.31
C TYR A 96 8.65 12.09 -0.48
N GLU A 97 9.40 11.73 0.54
CA GLU A 97 10.86 11.56 0.51
C GLU A 97 11.28 10.12 0.14
N ASP A 98 10.31 9.21 0.12
CA ASP A 98 10.45 7.81 -0.23
C ASP A 98 10.61 7.60 -1.74
N GLU A 99 11.04 6.40 -2.11
CA GLU A 99 11.07 5.91 -3.49
C GLU A 99 10.07 4.76 -3.70
N PRO A 100 9.74 4.38 -4.95
CA PRO A 100 8.78 3.31 -5.22
C PRO A 100 9.09 1.99 -4.50
N SER A 101 10.36 1.61 -4.39
CA SER A 101 10.80 0.40 -3.68
C SER A 101 10.45 0.42 -2.20
N ASP A 102 10.42 1.59 -1.54
CA ASP A 102 10.05 1.72 -0.13
C ASP A 102 8.55 1.46 0.09
N LEU A 103 7.71 1.85 -0.87
CA LEU A 103 6.30 1.47 -0.84
C LEU A 103 6.14 -0.04 -0.91
N TYR A 104 6.84 -0.71 -1.85
CA TYR A 104 6.79 -2.16 -1.97
C TYR A 104 7.23 -2.86 -0.68
N LYS A 105 8.37 -2.48 -0.12
CA LYS A 105 8.91 -3.05 1.13
C LYS A 105 7.93 -2.96 2.29
N ARG A 106 7.32 -1.79 2.51
CA ARG A 106 6.34 -1.60 3.59
C ARG A 106 5.09 -2.45 3.39
N LEU A 107 4.58 -2.55 2.16
CA LEU A 107 3.44 -3.42 1.84
C LEU A 107 3.80 -4.89 2.00
N GLU A 108 4.96 -5.32 1.51
CA GLU A 108 5.44 -6.70 1.63
C GLU A 108 5.63 -7.11 3.10
N THR A 109 6.17 -6.22 3.94
CA THR A 109 6.28 -6.43 5.39
C THR A 109 4.92 -6.80 6.00
N ASN A 110 3.87 -6.05 5.68
CA ASN A 110 2.53 -6.31 6.23
C ASN A 110 1.93 -7.65 5.77
N VAL A 111 2.12 -8.01 4.51
CA VAL A 111 1.59 -9.31 4.02
C VAL A 111 2.42 -10.49 4.53
N LYS A 112 3.73 -10.32 4.75
CA LYS A 112 4.57 -11.33 5.42
C LYS A 112 4.15 -11.52 6.88
N LEU A 113 3.91 -10.44 7.62
CA LEU A 113 3.40 -10.50 8.99
C LEU A 113 2.03 -11.21 9.06
N ASN A 114 1.14 -10.98 8.10
CA ASN A 114 -0.12 -11.71 8.04
C ASN A 114 0.08 -13.22 7.89
N LEU A 115 1.04 -13.64 7.06
CA LEU A 115 1.39 -15.05 6.89
C LEU A 115 2.01 -15.63 8.17
N GLU A 116 2.90 -14.88 8.83
CA GLU A 116 3.51 -15.27 10.09
C GLU A 116 2.46 -15.42 11.21
N PHE A 117 1.50 -14.49 11.31
CA PHE A 117 0.40 -14.60 12.28
C PHE A 117 -0.45 -15.85 12.04
N GLU A 118 -0.77 -16.13 10.79
CA GLU A 118 -1.53 -17.33 10.42
C GLU A 118 -0.78 -18.61 10.80
N ASN A 119 0.51 -18.69 10.47
CA ASN A 119 1.38 -19.83 10.81
C ASN A 119 1.54 -20.02 12.33
N ALA A 120 1.54 -18.93 13.08
CA ALA A 120 1.61 -18.94 14.55
C ALA A 120 0.24 -19.15 15.23
N GLY A 121 -0.84 -19.32 14.47
CA GLY A 121 -2.19 -19.58 14.99
C GLY A 121 -2.95 -18.33 15.47
N TYR A 122 -2.47 -17.11 15.17
CA TYR A 122 -3.18 -15.89 15.50
C TYR A 122 -4.24 -15.55 14.45
N ASN A 123 -5.43 -15.14 14.90
CA ASN A 123 -6.49 -14.64 14.02
C ASN A 123 -6.41 -13.11 13.89
N THR A 124 -5.20 -12.59 13.65
CA THR A 124 -4.94 -11.17 13.44
C THR A 124 -4.71 -10.91 11.97
N ARG A 125 -5.23 -9.80 11.43
CA ARG A 125 -5.07 -9.41 10.03
C ARG A 125 -4.73 -7.93 9.92
N ILE A 126 -3.74 -7.63 9.08
CA ILE A 126 -3.31 -6.27 8.74
C ILE A 126 -3.87 -5.91 7.37
N TRP A 127 -4.51 -4.75 7.28
CA TRP A 127 -5.00 -4.15 6.06
C TRP A 127 -4.24 -2.85 5.80
N SER A 128 -3.60 -2.72 4.65
CA SER A 128 -2.81 -1.55 4.29
C SER A 128 -3.55 -0.67 3.29
N PHE A 129 -3.50 0.64 3.52
CA PHE A 129 -4.12 1.65 2.68
C PHE A 129 -3.03 2.57 2.12
N PRO A 130 -2.48 2.27 0.91
CA PRO A 130 -1.52 3.15 0.27
C PRO A 130 -2.17 4.51 -0.05
N MET A 131 -1.57 5.59 0.43
CA MET A 131 -2.07 6.94 0.24
C MET A 131 -0.99 7.80 -0.41
N ARG A 132 -1.35 8.44 -1.53
CA ARG A 132 -0.46 9.37 -2.19
C ARG A 132 -0.36 10.66 -1.38
N TYR A 133 0.87 11.00 -0.96
CA TYR A 133 1.14 12.28 -0.33
C TYR A 133 0.88 13.46 -1.27
N SER A 134 0.29 14.50 -0.73
CA SER A 134 0.17 15.81 -1.35
C SER A 134 0.42 16.87 -0.26
N PRO A 135 1.24 17.89 -0.51
CA PRO A 135 1.50 18.95 0.46
C PRO A 135 0.22 19.62 0.93
N ILE A 136 0.13 19.88 2.23
CA ILE A 136 -0.99 20.63 2.83
C ILE A 136 -0.69 22.13 2.93
N PHE A 137 0.56 22.53 2.74
CA PHE A 137 1.02 23.92 2.73
C PHE A 137 1.88 24.20 1.50
N GLY A 138 2.04 25.47 1.14
CA GLY A 138 2.89 25.94 0.05
C GLY A 138 2.22 25.91 -1.33
N GLU A 139 3.02 26.14 -2.37
CA GLU A 139 2.58 26.30 -3.77
C GLU A 139 1.82 25.07 -4.32
N HIS A 140 2.21 23.89 -3.86
CA HIS A 140 1.62 22.65 -4.33
C HIS A 140 0.45 22.15 -3.47
N THR A 141 -0.09 22.98 -2.59
CA THR A 141 -1.22 22.62 -1.71
C THR A 141 -2.39 22.12 -2.53
N LYS A 142 -2.90 20.93 -2.16
CA LYS A 142 -4.03 20.26 -2.83
C LYS A 142 -3.81 19.99 -4.32
N SER A 143 -2.57 20.14 -4.82
CA SER A 143 -2.26 19.89 -6.22
C SER A 143 -2.06 18.41 -6.50
N ARG A 144 -2.95 17.85 -7.33
CA ARG A 144 -2.74 16.49 -7.88
C ARG A 144 -1.51 16.39 -8.80
N LYS A 145 -0.91 17.52 -9.15
CA LYS A 145 0.30 17.58 -9.97
C LYS A 145 1.58 17.42 -9.15
N TYR A 146 1.49 17.51 -7.81
CA TYR A 146 2.65 17.29 -6.96
C TYR A 146 3.28 15.92 -7.19
N LYS A 147 4.59 15.90 -7.22
CA LYS A 147 5.43 14.74 -7.42
C LYS A 147 6.64 14.86 -6.49
N GLY A 148 6.87 13.85 -5.65
CA GLY A 148 8.07 13.73 -4.83
C GLY A 148 9.33 13.66 -5.71
N GLU A 149 10.47 14.05 -5.16
CA GLU A 149 11.73 14.14 -5.92
C GLU A 149 12.15 12.82 -6.55
N LYS A 150 11.96 11.71 -5.85
CA LYS A 150 12.32 10.36 -6.29
C LYS A 150 11.23 9.64 -7.09
N TRP A 151 10.17 10.35 -7.45
CA TRP A 151 9.03 9.79 -8.18
C TRP A 151 8.88 10.39 -9.58
N THR A 152 8.40 9.61 -10.51
CA THR A 152 7.96 10.09 -11.83
C THR A 152 6.44 10.08 -11.93
N ARG A 153 5.88 10.83 -12.88
CA ARG A 153 4.44 10.79 -13.14
C ARG A 153 3.99 9.43 -13.64
N LYS A 154 4.85 8.75 -14.42
CA LYS A 154 4.58 7.41 -14.93
C LYS A 154 4.45 6.39 -13.80
N GLU A 155 5.34 6.41 -12.83
CA GLU A 155 5.29 5.52 -11.66
C GLU A 155 4.05 5.79 -10.81
N LEU A 156 3.76 7.05 -10.51
CA LEU A 156 2.56 7.42 -9.75
C LEU A 156 1.26 6.96 -10.45
N ARG A 157 1.23 7.04 -11.78
CA ARG A 157 0.09 6.58 -12.54
C ARG A 157 -0.03 5.06 -12.54
N ALA A 158 1.09 4.35 -12.66
CA ALA A 158 1.12 2.89 -12.56
C ALA A 158 0.61 2.42 -11.18
N ILE A 159 1.08 3.04 -10.08
CA ILE A 159 0.54 2.76 -8.73
C ILE A 159 -0.97 2.98 -8.68
N GLN A 160 -1.47 4.08 -9.25
CA GLN A 160 -2.91 4.34 -9.29
C GLN A 160 -3.66 3.24 -10.04
N CYS A 161 -3.13 2.74 -11.16
CA CYS A 161 -3.74 1.62 -11.91
C CYS A 161 -3.80 0.34 -11.06
N ILE A 162 -2.72 0.01 -10.36
CA ILE A 162 -2.67 -1.14 -9.44
C ILE A 162 -3.71 -0.96 -8.32
N LEU A 163 -3.73 0.21 -7.68
CA LEU A 163 -4.64 0.49 -6.56
C LEU A 163 -6.11 0.52 -6.99
N ASN A 164 -6.43 0.96 -8.21
CA ASN A 164 -7.78 0.86 -8.74
C ASN A 164 -8.24 -0.60 -8.84
N ALA A 165 -7.35 -1.50 -9.28
CA ALA A 165 -7.66 -2.93 -9.36
C ALA A 165 -7.80 -3.60 -7.97
N THR A 166 -7.20 -3.04 -6.93
CA THR A 166 -7.28 -3.52 -5.54
C THR A 166 -8.28 -2.72 -4.68
N HIS A 167 -9.06 -1.81 -5.27
CA HIS A 167 -9.97 -0.89 -4.57
C HIS A 167 -9.26 -0.03 -3.51
N GLY A 168 -7.98 0.30 -3.71
CA GLY A 168 -7.18 1.13 -2.80
C GLY A 168 -6.72 0.42 -1.52
N VAL A 169 -6.90 -0.89 -1.42
CA VAL A 169 -6.57 -1.66 -0.22
C VAL A 169 -5.65 -2.82 -0.57
N VAL A 170 -4.63 -3.03 0.25
CA VAL A 170 -3.81 -4.24 0.22
C VAL A 170 -4.21 -5.12 1.39
N GLY A 171 -4.90 -6.21 1.06
CA GLY A 171 -5.41 -7.17 2.03
C GLY A 171 -4.34 -8.18 2.48
N PRO A 172 -4.70 -9.06 3.42
CA PRO A 172 -3.74 -9.92 4.10
C PRO A 172 -3.17 -11.07 3.25
N LYS A 173 -3.74 -11.36 2.08
CA LYS A 173 -3.31 -12.51 1.27
C LYS A 173 -2.02 -12.22 0.51
N TYR A 174 -0.96 -12.95 0.86
CA TYR A 174 0.36 -12.83 0.22
C TYR A 174 0.32 -13.07 -1.29
N SER A 175 -0.38 -14.10 -1.75
CA SER A 175 -0.52 -14.41 -3.18
C SER A 175 -1.21 -13.30 -3.98
N PHE A 176 -2.19 -12.63 -3.37
CA PHE A 176 -2.85 -11.48 -4.00
C PHE A 176 -1.91 -10.28 -4.13
N PHE A 177 -1.11 -10.00 -3.09
CA PHE A 177 -0.10 -8.95 -3.14
C PHE A 177 0.91 -9.22 -4.27
N LYS A 178 1.48 -10.42 -4.31
CA LYS A 178 2.43 -10.81 -5.37
C LYS A 178 1.83 -10.67 -6.76
N LYS A 179 0.60 -11.11 -6.96
CA LYS A 179 -0.10 -10.94 -8.23
C LYS A 179 -0.29 -9.46 -8.60
N ALA A 180 -0.59 -8.57 -7.64
CA ALA A 180 -0.86 -7.16 -7.89
C ALA A 180 0.42 -6.34 -8.09
N PHE A 181 1.42 -6.55 -7.24
CA PHE A 181 2.63 -5.71 -7.14
C PHE A 181 3.89 -6.37 -7.70
N GLY A 182 3.87 -7.64 -8.10
CA GLY A 182 5.03 -8.40 -8.58
C GLY A 182 5.63 -9.29 -7.50
N GLU A 183 6.38 -10.32 -7.93
CA GLU A 183 7.01 -11.31 -7.04
C GLU A 183 8.21 -10.73 -6.26
N SER A 184 8.84 -9.70 -6.79
CA SER A 184 10.00 -9.03 -6.21
C SER A 184 9.98 -7.52 -6.43
N ILE A 185 10.91 -6.81 -5.78
CA ILE A 185 11.12 -5.36 -5.98
C ILE A 185 11.48 -5.06 -7.44
N GLU A 186 12.28 -5.92 -8.08
CA GLU A 186 12.69 -5.78 -9.48
C GLU A 186 11.48 -5.89 -10.41
N GLU A 187 10.61 -6.87 -10.19
CA GLU A 187 9.37 -7.00 -10.95
C GLU A 187 8.42 -5.83 -10.70
N PHE A 188 8.30 -5.39 -9.46
CA PHE A 188 7.52 -4.20 -9.13
C PHE A 188 8.05 -2.97 -9.86
N ASN A 189 9.36 -2.71 -9.79
CA ASN A 189 9.98 -1.59 -10.47
C ASN A 189 9.78 -1.66 -12.00
N LYS A 190 9.83 -2.84 -12.59
CA LYS A 190 9.52 -3.04 -14.00
C LYS A 190 8.04 -2.77 -14.30
N LEU A 191 7.13 -3.27 -13.47
CA LEU A 191 5.68 -3.06 -13.60
C LEU A 191 5.30 -1.57 -13.64
N LEU A 192 5.99 -0.72 -12.88
CA LEU A 192 5.72 0.73 -12.86
C LEU A 192 5.95 1.41 -14.22
N TRP A 193 6.81 0.83 -15.07
CA TRP A 193 7.09 1.34 -16.42
C TRP A 193 6.21 0.71 -17.50
N MET A 194 5.44 -0.32 -17.18
CA MET A 194 4.56 -1.02 -18.13
C MET A 194 3.41 -0.12 -18.63
N PRO A 195 2.90 -0.32 -19.86
CA PRO A 195 1.69 0.37 -20.33
C PRO A 195 0.50 0.19 -19.37
N GLU A 196 -0.29 1.24 -19.14
CA GLU A 196 -1.45 1.21 -18.25
C GLU A 196 -2.43 0.09 -18.60
N LYS A 197 -2.71 -0.08 -19.89
CA LYS A 197 -3.61 -1.15 -20.38
C LYS A 197 -3.14 -2.56 -20.00
N TYR A 198 -1.81 -2.78 -19.84
CA TYR A 198 -1.26 -4.08 -19.42
C TYR A 198 -1.37 -4.28 -17.90
N ILE A 199 -1.41 -3.20 -17.13
CA ILE A 199 -1.64 -3.26 -15.68
C ILE A 199 -3.13 -3.50 -15.41
N ILE A 200 -4.02 -2.76 -16.08
CA ILE A 200 -5.48 -2.79 -15.86
C ILE A 200 -6.08 -4.08 -16.42
N TYR A 201 -5.76 -4.43 -17.68
CA TYR A 201 -6.27 -5.62 -18.36
C TYR A 201 -5.24 -6.74 -18.39
N ARG A 202 -4.63 -7.02 -17.22
CA ARG A 202 -3.47 -7.90 -17.08
C ARG A 202 -3.67 -9.29 -17.68
N ASN A 203 -4.77 -9.96 -17.33
CA ASN A 203 -5.02 -11.33 -17.80
C ASN A 203 -5.13 -11.41 -19.31
N GLU A 204 -5.82 -10.48 -19.95
CA GLU A 204 -5.96 -10.39 -21.40
C GLU A 204 -4.61 -10.18 -22.08
N ASN A 205 -3.82 -9.22 -21.58
CA ASN A 205 -2.52 -8.90 -22.18
C ASN A 205 -1.46 -9.99 -21.95
N ILE A 206 -1.59 -10.79 -20.90
CA ILE A 206 -0.78 -12.00 -20.71
C ILE A 206 -1.20 -13.07 -21.74
N GLN A 207 -2.49 -13.34 -21.89
CA GLN A 207 -3.00 -14.34 -22.83
C GLN A 207 -2.67 -14.01 -24.30
N ASN A 208 -2.76 -12.74 -24.66
CA ASN A 208 -2.44 -12.26 -26.02
C ASN A 208 -0.93 -12.12 -26.30
N GLY A 209 -0.05 -12.43 -25.32
CA GLY A 209 1.40 -12.34 -25.46
C GLY A 209 1.97 -10.90 -25.40
N ASN A 210 1.13 -9.87 -25.28
CA ASN A 210 1.56 -8.48 -25.25
C ASN A 210 2.51 -8.18 -24.07
N THR A 211 2.17 -8.70 -22.89
CA THR A 211 3.00 -8.53 -21.68
C THR A 211 4.35 -9.22 -21.82
N SER A 212 4.38 -10.42 -22.41
CA SER A 212 5.62 -11.17 -22.65
C SER A 212 6.51 -10.43 -23.63
N ARG A 213 5.96 -9.96 -24.77
CA ARG A 213 6.71 -9.18 -25.75
C ARG A 213 7.31 -7.90 -25.18
N TRP A 214 6.51 -7.13 -24.41
CA TRP A 214 7.00 -5.93 -23.76
C TRP A 214 8.12 -6.25 -22.76
N ASN A 215 7.98 -7.32 -21.97
CA ASN A 215 8.99 -7.77 -21.02
C ASN A 215 10.31 -8.17 -21.70
N GLU A 216 10.25 -8.86 -22.82
CA GLU A 216 11.43 -9.22 -23.62
C GLU A 216 12.18 -7.98 -24.08
N LEU A 217 11.49 -7.04 -24.70
CA LEU A 217 12.08 -5.78 -25.18
C LEU A 217 12.67 -4.97 -24.01
N PHE A 218 11.94 -4.82 -22.92
CA PHE A 218 12.40 -4.06 -21.75
C PHE A 218 13.66 -4.68 -21.12
N SER A 219 13.74 -6.01 -21.08
CA SER A 219 14.88 -6.74 -20.51
C SER A 219 16.14 -6.68 -21.38
N GLN A 220 16.03 -6.31 -22.66
CA GLN A 220 17.17 -6.13 -23.57
C GLN A 220 17.78 -4.73 -23.47
N LEU A 221 17.14 -3.78 -22.79
CA LEU A 221 17.69 -2.45 -22.61
C LEU A 221 18.93 -2.50 -21.71
N ASP A 222 20.04 -1.99 -22.21
CA ASP A 222 21.19 -1.69 -21.36
C ASP A 222 20.91 -0.47 -20.46
N LYS A 223 21.81 -0.17 -19.54
CA LYS A 223 21.65 0.92 -18.58
C LYS A 223 21.38 2.27 -19.24
N ASN A 224 22.05 2.58 -20.36
CA ASN A 224 21.90 3.87 -21.05
C ASN A 224 20.54 3.95 -21.75
N SER A 225 20.18 2.91 -22.50
CA SER A 225 18.89 2.79 -23.18
C SER A 225 17.72 2.78 -22.19
N LEU A 226 17.88 2.14 -21.03
CA LEU A 226 16.88 2.15 -19.97
C LEU A 226 16.68 3.57 -19.40
N ASN A 227 17.75 4.31 -19.17
CA ASN A 227 17.68 5.69 -18.70
C ASN A 227 17.02 6.61 -19.76
N GLU A 228 17.38 6.46 -21.04
CA GLU A 228 16.73 7.17 -22.14
C GLU A 228 15.23 6.86 -22.20
N PHE A 229 14.85 5.59 -22.16
CA PHE A 229 13.45 5.18 -22.16
C PHE A 229 12.68 5.77 -20.99
N LYS A 230 13.22 5.68 -19.76
CA LYS A 230 12.59 6.24 -18.57
C LYS A 230 12.45 7.76 -18.66
N ALA A 231 13.45 8.47 -19.19
CA ALA A 231 13.38 9.90 -19.39
C ALA A 231 12.30 10.29 -20.42
N LEU A 232 12.13 9.51 -21.48
CA LEU A 232 11.12 9.76 -22.51
C LEU A 232 9.69 9.65 -21.99
N ILE A 233 9.39 8.66 -21.15
CA ILE A 233 8.01 8.37 -20.70
C ILE A 233 7.72 8.77 -19.26
N GLY A 234 8.70 9.28 -18.52
CA GLY A 234 8.59 9.59 -17.10
C GLY A 234 7.53 10.65 -16.74
N ASP A 235 7.20 11.53 -17.70
CA ASP A 235 6.12 12.53 -17.58
C ASP A 235 4.72 11.95 -17.81
N ASN A 236 4.63 10.66 -18.16
CA ASN A 236 3.41 9.95 -18.54
C ASN A 236 2.72 10.52 -19.79
N VAL A 237 3.51 11.08 -20.71
CA VAL A 237 3.05 11.54 -22.03
C VAL A 237 3.77 10.71 -23.10
N PHE A 238 3.03 10.08 -24.00
CA PHE A 238 3.58 9.12 -24.97
C PHE A 238 3.48 9.63 -26.41
N ILE A 239 2.46 10.42 -26.73
CA ILE A 239 2.20 10.94 -28.08
C ILE A 239 3.35 11.83 -28.51
N GLY A 240 3.91 11.56 -29.69
CA GLY A 240 5.02 12.32 -30.27
C GLY A 240 6.41 11.96 -29.71
N LYS A 241 6.52 11.08 -28.72
CA LYS A 241 7.82 10.58 -28.24
C LYS A 241 8.45 9.67 -29.30
N ARG A 242 9.74 9.87 -29.56
CA ARG A 242 10.52 9.11 -30.53
C ARG A 242 11.92 8.84 -29.99
N SER A 243 12.54 7.75 -30.46
CA SER A 243 13.94 7.42 -30.22
C SER A 243 14.56 6.85 -31.47
N ASN A 244 15.85 7.09 -31.68
CA ASN A 244 16.64 6.45 -32.74
C ASN A 244 17.04 5.00 -32.35
N ASN A 245 16.92 4.64 -31.08
CA ASN A 245 17.13 3.27 -30.62
C ASN A 245 15.91 2.41 -31.00
N LYS A 246 16.14 1.38 -31.83
CA LYS A 246 15.08 0.50 -32.35
C LYS A 246 14.28 -0.19 -31.23
N LEU A 247 14.96 -0.65 -30.16
CA LEU A 247 14.28 -1.28 -29.02
C LEU A 247 13.35 -0.30 -28.29
N ILE A 248 13.82 0.94 -28.08
CA ILE A 248 13.00 1.97 -27.43
C ILE A 248 11.82 2.35 -28.34
N ALA A 249 12.04 2.50 -29.65
CA ALA A 249 10.98 2.81 -30.59
C ALA A 249 9.89 1.73 -30.60
N GLU A 250 10.28 0.45 -30.56
CA GLU A 250 9.34 -0.68 -30.44
C GLU A 250 8.62 -0.67 -29.09
N LEU A 251 9.32 -0.45 -27.97
CA LEU A 251 8.69 -0.29 -26.65
C LEU A 251 7.66 0.83 -26.63
N LEU A 252 7.96 1.99 -27.22
CA LEU A 252 7.04 3.13 -27.28
C LEU A 252 5.74 2.80 -28.02
N SER A 253 5.77 1.90 -29.02
CA SER A 253 4.57 1.47 -29.76
C SER A 253 3.52 0.79 -28.86
N HIS A 254 3.93 0.22 -27.73
CA HIS A 254 3.02 -0.41 -26.79
C HIS A 254 2.16 0.59 -25.97
N TYR A 255 2.54 1.88 -25.98
CA TYR A 255 1.86 2.92 -25.19
C TYR A 255 0.79 3.71 -25.96
N ILE A 256 0.66 3.45 -27.25
CA ILE A 256 -0.26 4.11 -28.18
C ILE A 256 -1.46 3.21 -28.46
#